data_b18bb55c639adc94b46c604189d53ba8
#
_entry.id   b18bb55c639adc94b46c604189d53ba8
#
_cell.length_a   1.000
_cell.length_b   1.000
_cell.length_c   1.000
_cell.angle_alpha   90.00
_cell.angle_beta   90.00
_cell.angle_gamma   90.00
#
_symmetry.space_group_name_H-M   'P 1'
#
loop_
_entity.id
_entity.type
_entity.pdbx_description
1 polymer ?
#
loop_
_entity_poly.entity_id
_entity_poly.type
_entity_poly.pdbx_seq_one_letter_code
_entity_poly.pdbx_strand_id
1 'polypeptide(L)'
;MLDGWEAKHDYSDADCRMTAFLLLDGLLHAQSVEDSYSGTYLMFDTQAIDNVDRYEIIKQNKDMFTTLYGEKSITDDKHPEKTFSDNWKKYGFQIDSDRISLISIAIYDPDSDAVFVGHTGLLIKYSDYYLFVEKIAFEQPYQA
;
A
#
# COMPACT_ATOMS: atom_id res chain seq x y z
N MET A 1 -10.91 9.15 25.08
CA MET A 1 -9.99 8.81 23.97
C MET A 1 -10.69 8.05 22.86
N LEU A 2 -11.48 7.04 23.17
CA LEU A 2 -12.35 6.33 22.20
C LEU A 2 -13.39 7.28 21.58
N ASP A 3 -14.01 8.15 22.35
CA ASP A 3 -15.01 9.11 21.88
C ASP A 3 -14.43 10.12 20.87
N GLY A 4 -13.18 10.53 21.06
CA GLY A 4 -12.50 11.43 20.14
C GLY A 4 -12.11 10.75 18.81
N TRP A 5 -11.92 9.44 18.84
CA TRP A 5 -11.62 8.66 17.65
C TRP A 5 -12.91 8.33 16.87
N GLU A 6 -13.95 7.92 17.56
CA GLU A 6 -15.27 7.69 16.95
C GLU A 6 -15.84 8.96 16.29
N ALA A 7 -15.59 10.12 16.90
CA ALA A 7 -15.98 11.41 16.33
C ALA A 7 -15.18 11.79 15.07
N LYS A 8 -14.04 11.16 14.82
CA LYS A 8 -13.18 11.42 13.66
C LYS A 8 -13.45 10.50 12.47
N HIS A 9 -14.44 9.66 12.48
CA HIS A 9 -14.77 8.69 11.41
C HIS A 9 -14.84 9.29 10.00
N ASP A 10 -13.77 9.95 9.59
CA ASP A 10 -13.67 10.60 8.29
C ASP A 10 -12.86 9.77 7.27
N TYR A 11 -12.36 8.59 7.67
CA TYR A 11 -11.50 7.73 6.85
C TYR A 11 -10.33 8.48 6.18
N SER A 12 -10.04 9.69 6.68
CA SER A 12 -8.98 10.55 6.15
C SER A 12 -7.60 10.24 6.72
N ASP A 13 -7.54 9.38 7.72
CA ASP A 13 -6.27 8.95 8.31
C ASP A 13 -5.54 7.98 7.36
N ALA A 14 -4.21 8.10 7.33
CA ALA A 14 -3.40 7.22 6.54
C ALA A 14 -3.52 5.76 7.03
N ASP A 15 -3.79 4.86 6.12
CA ASP A 15 -3.75 3.43 6.36
C ASP A 15 -2.32 2.86 6.20
N CYS A 16 -2.19 1.54 6.24
CA CYS A 16 -0.90 0.88 6.10
C CYS A 16 -0.25 1.15 4.73
N ARG A 17 -1.02 1.17 3.65
CA ARG A 17 -0.52 1.40 2.28
C ARG A 17 -0.03 2.82 2.10
N MET A 18 -0.83 3.80 2.51
CA MET A 18 -0.47 5.23 2.44
C MET A 18 0.76 5.52 3.30
N THR A 19 0.82 4.96 4.50
CA THR A 19 1.96 5.15 5.41
C THR A 19 3.24 4.57 4.83
N ALA A 20 3.21 3.33 4.34
CA ALA A 20 4.38 2.70 3.72
C ALA A 20 4.84 3.48 2.48
N PHE A 21 3.91 3.94 1.65
CA PHE A 21 4.21 4.72 0.46
C PHE A 21 4.87 6.07 0.81
N LEU A 22 4.37 6.77 1.81
CA LEU A 22 4.95 8.04 2.29
C LEU A 22 6.37 7.83 2.86
N LEU A 23 6.58 6.74 3.60
CA LEU A 23 7.91 6.43 4.14
C LEU A 23 8.92 6.07 3.05
N LEU A 24 8.45 5.62 1.89
CA LEU A 24 9.28 5.31 0.72
C LEU A 24 9.46 6.49 -0.23
N ASP A 25 8.96 7.68 0.11
CA ASP A 25 9.13 8.88 -0.72
C ASP A 25 10.62 9.16 -1.00
N GLY A 26 10.94 9.36 -2.27
CA GLY A 26 12.31 9.54 -2.74
C GLY A 26 13.13 8.25 -2.89
N LEU A 27 12.64 7.11 -2.40
CA LEU A 27 13.32 5.82 -2.49
C LEU A 27 12.65 4.85 -3.46
N LEU A 28 11.32 4.89 -3.55
CA LEU A 28 10.56 4.02 -4.45
C LEU A 28 10.51 4.62 -5.85
N HIS A 29 10.87 3.81 -6.83
CA HIS A 29 10.84 4.18 -8.24
C HIS A 29 10.15 3.09 -9.05
N ALA A 30 9.51 3.48 -10.15
CA ALA A 30 8.93 2.58 -11.14
C ALA A 30 9.38 3.01 -12.53
N GLN A 31 9.64 2.06 -13.43
CA GLN A 31 9.99 2.36 -14.82
C GLN A 31 8.76 2.81 -15.62
N SER A 32 7.59 2.28 -15.26
CA SER A 32 6.30 2.66 -15.84
C SER A 32 5.21 2.49 -14.78
N VAL A 33 4.05 3.09 -15.04
CA VAL A 33 2.88 2.99 -14.17
C VAL A 33 1.64 2.81 -15.03
N GLU A 34 0.59 2.24 -14.47
CA GLU A 34 -0.74 2.27 -15.06
C GLU A 34 -1.38 3.62 -14.78
N ASP A 35 -1.91 4.26 -15.79
CA ASP A 35 -2.78 5.43 -15.62
C ASP A 35 -4.25 4.99 -15.50
N SER A 36 -5.07 5.85 -14.92
CA SER A 36 -6.53 5.66 -14.86
C SER A 36 -6.99 4.41 -14.07
N TYR A 37 -6.52 4.27 -12.83
CA TYR A 37 -7.05 3.27 -11.91
C TYR A 37 -8.58 3.40 -11.78
N SER A 38 -9.30 2.30 -12.02
CA SER A 38 -10.77 2.22 -11.97
C SER A 38 -11.28 1.15 -11.00
N GLY A 39 -10.41 0.57 -10.20
CA GLY A 39 -10.76 -0.44 -9.21
C GLY A 39 -11.50 0.13 -8.01
N THR A 40 -11.96 -0.74 -7.13
CA THR A 40 -12.76 -0.38 -5.96
C THR A 40 -12.08 -0.67 -4.63
N TYR A 41 -11.05 -1.53 -4.60
CA TYR A 41 -10.38 -1.91 -3.35
C TYR A 41 -9.60 -0.75 -2.71
N LEU A 42 -9.16 0.24 -3.49
CA LEU A 42 -8.50 1.45 -2.99
C LEU A 42 -9.44 2.67 -2.89
N MET A 43 -10.74 2.45 -2.84
CA MET A 43 -11.71 3.55 -2.89
C MET A 43 -11.50 4.56 -1.74
N PHE A 44 -11.29 4.09 -0.51
CA PHE A 44 -11.07 4.97 0.63
C PHE A 44 -9.71 5.68 0.56
N ASP A 45 -8.67 4.97 0.11
CA ASP A 45 -7.34 5.53 -0.09
C ASP A 45 -7.39 6.66 -1.13
N THR A 46 -7.99 6.40 -2.28
CA THR A 46 -8.07 7.39 -3.36
C THR A 46 -8.92 8.61 -2.97
N GLN A 47 -9.99 8.42 -2.22
CA GLN A 47 -10.78 9.53 -1.68
C GLN A 47 -9.95 10.39 -0.71
N ALA A 48 -9.21 9.78 0.19
CA ALA A 48 -8.35 10.50 1.12
C ALA A 48 -7.25 11.26 0.37
N ILE A 49 -6.59 10.61 -0.58
CA ILE A 49 -5.53 11.22 -1.41
C ILE A 49 -6.06 12.45 -2.16
N ASP A 50 -7.26 12.36 -2.74
CA ASP A 50 -7.82 13.44 -3.55
C ASP A 50 -8.33 14.62 -2.73
N ASN A 51 -8.77 14.39 -1.47
CA ASN A 51 -9.49 15.38 -0.69
C ASN A 51 -8.73 15.93 0.52
N VAL A 52 -7.59 15.37 0.87
CA VAL A 52 -6.83 15.76 2.08
C VAL A 52 -5.45 16.27 1.69
N ASP A 53 -5.19 17.55 1.96
CA ASP A 53 -3.97 18.27 1.53
C ASP A 53 -2.67 17.62 2.05
N ARG A 54 -2.69 17.01 3.23
CA ARG A 54 -1.49 16.34 3.79
C ARG A 54 -1.00 15.15 2.94
N TYR A 55 -1.80 14.67 1.98
CA TYR A 55 -1.44 13.56 1.09
C TYR A 55 -1.00 14.04 -0.30
N GLU A 56 -0.61 15.29 -0.44
CA GLU A 56 -0.16 15.87 -1.71
C GLU A 56 0.99 15.08 -2.35
N ILE A 57 1.93 14.56 -1.56
CA ILE A 57 3.03 13.72 -2.06
C ILE A 57 2.48 12.46 -2.74
N ILE A 58 1.50 11.79 -2.13
CA ILE A 58 0.87 10.62 -2.75
C ILE A 58 0.07 11.04 -3.97
N LYS A 59 -0.64 12.15 -3.90
CA LYS A 59 -1.44 12.67 -5.01
C LYS A 59 -0.60 12.94 -6.25
N GLN A 60 0.58 13.51 -6.09
CA GLN A 60 1.52 13.74 -7.19
C GLN A 60 2.06 12.44 -7.80
N ASN A 61 2.02 11.33 -7.06
CA ASN A 61 2.47 10.01 -7.47
C ASN A 61 1.32 8.99 -7.44
N LYS A 62 0.10 9.45 -7.66
CA LYS A 62 -1.12 8.63 -7.50
C LYS A 62 -1.10 7.39 -8.40
N ASP A 63 -0.67 7.52 -9.65
CA ASP A 63 -0.60 6.40 -10.58
C ASP A 63 0.41 5.34 -10.11
N MET A 64 1.53 5.76 -9.53
CA MET A 64 2.48 4.83 -8.93
C MET A 64 1.88 4.12 -7.71
N PHE A 65 1.17 4.84 -6.86
CA PHE A 65 0.47 4.27 -5.69
C PHE A 65 -0.58 3.24 -6.10
N THR A 66 -1.43 3.58 -7.05
CA THR A 66 -2.49 2.68 -7.53
C THR A 66 -1.94 1.50 -8.34
N THR A 67 -0.85 1.68 -9.07
CA THR A 67 -0.15 0.58 -9.76
C THR A 67 0.44 -0.40 -8.75
N LEU A 68 1.01 0.11 -7.66
CA LEU A 68 1.61 -0.72 -6.61
C LEU A 68 0.56 -1.51 -5.82
N TYR A 69 -0.51 -0.85 -5.39
CA TYR A 69 -1.45 -1.38 -4.41
C TYR A 69 -2.83 -1.75 -4.96
N GLY A 70 -3.17 -1.34 -6.17
CA GLY A 70 -4.45 -1.69 -6.79
C GLY A 70 -4.63 -3.20 -6.92
N GLU A 71 -5.84 -3.67 -6.80
CA GLU A 71 -6.20 -5.07 -7.01
C GLU A 71 -5.78 -5.52 -8.41
N LYS A 72 -5.39 -6.77 -8.51
CA LYS A 72 -4.95 -7.42 -9.76
C LYS A 72 -5.79 -8.67 -10.01
N SER A 73 -6.15 -8.88 -11.27
CA SER A 73 -6.65 -10.18 -11.69
C SER A 73 -5.52 -11.20 -11.61
N ILE A 74 -5.83 -12.39 -11.12
CA ILE A 74 -4.83 -13.45 -11.06
C ILE A 74 -4.42 -13.88 -12.48
N THR A 75 -3.12 -14.13 -12.64
CA THR A 75 -2.55 -14.61 -13.91
C THR A 75 -2.39 -16.12 -13.93
N ASP A 76 -2.37 -16.74 -12.76
CA ASP A 76 -2.23 -18.18 -12.56
C ASP A 76 -3.07 -18.58 -11.34
N ASP A 77 -4.14 -19.34 -11.56
CA ASP A 77 -5.06 -19.81 -10.52
C ASP A 77 -4.41 -20.75 -9.51
N LYS A 78 -3.31 -21.39 -9.88
CA LYS A 78 -2.53 -22.26 -8.98
C LYS A 78 -1.55 -21.50 -8.09
N HIS A 79 -1.19 -20.29 -8.50
CA HIS A 79 -0.15 -19.48 -7.86
C HIS A 79 -0.57 -18.00 -7.76
N PRO A 80 -1.68 -17.69 -7.07
CA PRO A 80 -2.12 -16.31 -6.93
C PRO A 80 -1.07 -15.41 -6.24
N GLU A 81 -0.20 -15.99 -5.43
CA GLU A 81 0.90 -15.28 -4.76
C GLU A 81 1.90 -14.64 -5.73
N LYS A 82 1.98 -15.13 -6.96
CA LYS A 82 2.88 -14.57 -7.97
C LYS A 82 2.39 -13.25 -8.56
N THR A 83 1.10 -12.97 -8.45
CA THR A 83 0.48 -11.82 -9.11
C THR A 83 1.18 -10.50 -8.78
N PHE A 84 1.46 -10.24 -7.51
CA PHE A 84 2.14 -9.01 -7.10
C PHE A 84 3.64 -9.01 -7.44
N SER A 85 4.32 -10.15 -7.37
CA SER A 85 5.73 -10.21 -7.79
C SER A 85 5.87 -9.99 -9.30
N ASP A 86 4.93 -10.48 -10.10
CA ASP A 86 4.90 -10.24 -11.54
C ASP A 86 4.57 -8.78 -11.86
N ASN A 87 3.64 -8.18 -11.11
CA ASN A 87 3.33 -6.75 -11.18
C ASN A 87 4.56 -5.89 -10.87
N TRP A 88 5.28 -6.20 -9.80
CA TRP A 88 6.52 -5.52 -9.42
C TRP A 88 7.54 -5.52 -10.56
N LYS A 89 7.77 -6.69 -11.15
CA LYS A 89 8.69 -6.85 -12.28
C LYS A 89 8.20 -6.14 -13.54
N LYS A 90 6.91 -6.27 -13.85
CA LYS A 90 6.30 -5.66 -15.04
C LYS A 90 6.50 -4.15 -15.09
N TYR A 91 6.31 -3.48 -13.97
CA TYR A 91 6.43 -2.03 -13.88
C TYR A 91 7.84 -1.56 -13.48
N GLY A 92 8.75 -2.48 -13.21
CA GLY A 92 10.11 -2.16 -12.86
C GLY A 92 10.24 -1.40 -11.55
N PHE A 93 9.46 -1.77 -10.53
CA PHE A 93 9.58 -1.18 -9.21
C PHE A 93 10.94 -1.46 -8.60
N GLN A 94 11.52 -0.44 -7.98
CA GLN A 94 12.79 -0.54 -7.27
C GLN A 94 12.74 0.34 -6.01
N ILE A 95 13.37 -0.14 -4.95
CA ILE A 95 13.64 0.66 -3.75
C ILE A 95 15.14 0.96 -3.76
N ASP A 96 15.46 2.24 -3.76
CA ASP A 96 16.85 2.73 -3.78
C ASP A 96 17.48 2.64 -2.37
N SER A 97 17.56 1.43 -1.86
CA SER A 97 18.18 1.10 -0.58
C SER A 97 18.41 -0.40 -0.50
N ASP A 98 19.58 -0.81 -0.04
CA ASP A 98 19.90 -2.22 0.23
C ASP A 98 19.43 -2.67 1.64
N ARG A 99 18.88 -1.76 2.43
CA ARG A 99 18.43 -2.01 3.81
C ARG A 99 16.93 -2.05 3.99
N ILE A 100 16.17 -1.56 3.02
CA ILE A 100 14.71 -1.43 3.13
C ILE A 100 14.05 -2.39 2.16
N SER A 101 13.09 -3.16 2.68
CA SER A 101 12.21 -4.00 1.88
C SER A 101 10.76 -3.66 2.17
N LEU A 102 9.96 -3.61 1.14
CA LEU A 102 8.50 -3.51 1.26
C LEU A 102 7.93 -4.92 1.45
N ILE A 103 7.23 -5.13 2.55
CA ILE A 103 6.57 -6.39 2.85
C ILE A 103 5.07 -6.18 2.70
N SER A 104 4.43 -6.99 1.89
CA SER A 104 2.98 -6.92 1.67
C SER A 104 2.37 -8.30 1.84
N ILE A 105 1.20 -8.33 2.50
CA ILE A 105 0.37 -9.52 2.61
C ILE A 105 -0.70 -9.41 1.53
N ALA A 106 -0.65 -10.31 0.56
CA ALA A 106 -1.65 -10.39 -0.49
C ALA A 106 -2.79 -11.31 -0.05
N ILE A 107 -4.00 -10.86 -0.32
CA ILE A 107 -5.22 -11.63 -0.06
C ILE A 107 -5.87 -11.94 -1.40
N TYR A 108 -6.20 -13.21 -1.59
CA TYR A 108 -6.93 -13.67 -2.77
C TYR A 108 -8.42 -13.73 -2.44
N ASP A 109 -9.21 -13.09 -3.28
CA ASP A 109 -10.67 -13.14 -3.25
C ASP A 109 -11.15 -14.03 -4.40
N PRO A 110 -11.63 -15.24 -4.12
CA PRO A 110 -12.07 -16.17 -5.14
C PRO A 110 -13.36 -15.73 -5.85
N ASP A 111 -14.18 -14.91 -5.21
CA ASP A 111 -15.46 -14.46 -5.78
C ASP A 111 -15.24 -13.45 -6.92
N SER A 112 -14.20 -12.65 -6.83
CA SER A 112 -13.85 -11.66 -7.85
C SER A 112 -12.65 -12.05 -8.70
N ASP A 113 -12.00 -13.18 -8.41
CA ASP A 113 -10.73 -13.59 -9.04
C ASP A 113 -9.64 -12.52 -8.93
N ALA A 114 -9.64 -11.78 -7.85
CA ALA A 114 -8.73 -10.70 -7.61
C ALA A 114 -7.79 -10.96 -6.44
N VAL A 115 -6.59 -10.42 -6.54
CA VAL A 115 -5.62 -10.36 -5.44
C VAL A 115 -5.42 -8.90 -5.06
N PHE A 116 -5.44 -8.62 -3.77
CA PHE A 116 -5.24 -7.27 -3.25
C PHE A 116 -4.31 -7.28 -2.04
N VAL A 117 -3.72 -6.12 -1.73
CA VAL A 117 -2.85 -5.96 -0.56
C VAL A 117 -3.72 -5.71 0.68
N GLY A 118 -3.78 -6.70 1.56
CA GLY A 118 -4.52 -6.60 2.82
C GLY A 118 -3.75 -5.85 3.91
N HIS A 119 -2.42 -5.96 3.91
CA HIS A 119 -1.55 -5.25 4.84
C HIS A 119 -0.16 -5.05 4.24
N THR A 120 0.52 -3.99 4.67
CA THR A 120 1.88 -3.69 4.21
C THR A 120 2.67 -2.91 5.26
N GLY A 121 3.98 -3.07 5.21
CA GLY A 121 4.92 -2.36 6.05
C GLY A 121 6.33 -2.43 5.49
N LEU A 122 7.27 -1.82 6.17
CA LEU A 122 8.68 -1.78 5.78
C LEU A 122 9.53 -2.62 6.73
N LEU A 123 10.36 -3.47 6.17
CA LEU A 123 11.40 -4.18 6.91
C LEU A 123 12.72 -3.42 6.72
N ILE A 124 13.30 -2.96 7.81
CA ILE A 124 14.55 -2.23 7.81
C ILE A 124 15.63 -3.10 8.44
N LYS A 125 16.69 -3.33 7.68
CA LYS A 125 17.83 -4.13 8.12
C LYS A 125 18.87 -3.24 8.83
N TYR A 126 19.16 -3.57 10.07
CA TYR A 126 20.30 -3.05 10.84
C TYR A 126 21.41 -4.11 10.91
N SER A 127 22.56 -3.77 11.47
CA SER A 127 23.69 -4.71 11.56
C SER A 127 23.36 -5.99 12.33
N ASP A 128 22.60 -5.88 13.43
CA ASP A 128 22.34 -6.98 14.37
C ASP A 128 20.86 -7.37 14.47
N TYR A 129 19.95 -6.63 13.84
CA TYR A 129 18.51 -6.89 13.93
C TYR A 129 17.76 -6.31 12.73
N TYR A 130 16.48 -6.68 12.65
CA TYR A 130 15.53 -6.10 11.70
C TYR A 130 14.46 -5.33 12.46
N LEU A 131 14.06 -4.19 11.94
CA LEU A 131 12.91 -3.43 12.42
C LEU A 131 11.79 -3.53 11.39
N PHE A 132 10.61 -3.96 11.82
CA PHE A 132 9.41 -3.90 10.99
C PHE A 132 8.58 -2.69 11.38
N VAL A 133 8.36 -1.79 10.41
CA VAL A 133 7.59 -0.56 10.60
C VAL A 133 6.27 -0.71 9.87
N GLU A 134 5.18 -0.66 10.62
CA GLU A 134 3.84 -0.80 10.07
C GLU A 134 2.87 0.18 10.73
N LYS A 135 1.84 0.57 9.99
CA LYS A 135 0.66 1.23 10.52
C LYS A 135 -0.42 0.18 10.68
N ILE A 136 -0.81 -0.10 11.91
CA ILE A 136 -1.97 -0.94 12.19
C ILE A 136 -3.22 -0.19 11.73
N ALA A 137 -4.23 -0.91 11.25
CA ALA A 137 -5.43 -0.33 10.66
C ALA A 137 -5.98 0.85 11.48
N PHE A 138 -6.34 1.91 10.80
CA PHE A 138 -6.86 3.15 11.43
C PHE A 138 -8.12 2.91 12.28
N GLU A 139 -8.84 1.81 12.02
CA GLU A 139 -10.03 1.39 12.75
C GLU A 139 -9.73 0.83 14.15
N GLN A 140 -8.45 0.54 14.43
CA GLN A 140 -8.09 0.02 15.74
C GLN A 140 -7.56 1.16 16.62
N PRO A 141 -8.26 1.49 17.70
CA PRO A 141 -7.71 2.38 18.70
C PRO A 141 -6.46 1.73 19.29
N TYR A 142 -5.44 2.51 19.49
CA TYR A 142 -4.18 2.14 20.10
C TYR A 142 -4.20 0.82 20.88
N GLN A 143 -3.51 -0.17 20.40
CA GLN A 143 -3.06 -1.25 21.24
C GLN A 143 -1.76 -0.78 21.92
N ALA A 144 -1.91 -0.43 23.16
CA ALA A 144 -0.73 -0.22 23.98
C ALA A 144 -0.08 -1.57 24.30
#